data_48e9b8345091a98d1fea88e326f57a25
#
_entry.id   48e9b8345091a98d1fea88e326f57a25
#
_cell.length_a   1.000
_cell.length_b   1.000
_cell.length_c   1.000
_cell.angle_alpha   90.00
_cell.angle_beta   90.00
_cell.angle_gamma   90.00
#
_symmetry.space_group_name_H-M   'P 1'
#
loop_
_entity.id
_entity.type
_entity.pdbx_description
1 polymer ?
#
loop_
_entity_poly.entity_id
_entity_poly.type
_entity_poly.pdbx_seq_one_letter_code
_entity_poly.pdbx_strand_id
1 'polypeptide(L)'
;MANNNLTSAKKARNDEFYTQYEDIQKEVQAYIDYNPDVFRGKIVYLNCDDPYESNFFKFFANKFNTYGIKKLVATSYFNSPVAGTELQISLLPDMPDKEISSVKKSPPQTNKTTEDGKIKGRVIEITEISDENGDGVYDLEDIKKIIQANGGGKPLKGDDDFPPGDFRSKECIELLKQADIVVTNPPFSLFREYVAQLFEHDKKFLIIGNMNAITYKEIFPKIKENKMWLGVTRSGVGSMWFKIPESMPQKTGQRYDENGQRYQTVGSSAWFTNLDHGKRHQKLQLMTMAENNKFNKKVINSDLCYKKYDNYNAIEVSFVDTIPSDYEGVMGVPITFLGKYNPDQFEIIKFRHGDDEKDLAINGKTPYFRILIRRRKGAEYLNR
;
A
#
# COMPACT_ATOMS: atom_id res chain seq x y z
N MET A 1 -26.10 7.26 -5.25
CA MET A 1 -25.49 8.55 -5.64
C MET A 1 -24.04 8.27 -6.00
N ALA A 2 -23.67 8.43 -7.25
CA ALA A 2 -22.28 8.29 -7.68
C ALA A 2 -21.43 9.36 -6.97
N ASN A 3 -20.30 8.95 -6.44
CA ASN A 3 -19.46 9.81 -5.62
C ASN A 3 -18.77 10.86 -6.52
N ASN A 4 -19.41 12.02 -6.71
CA ASN A 4 -18.92 13.13 -7.54
C ASN A 4 -17.50 13.58 -7.15
N ASN A 5 -17.08 13.33 -5.90
CA ASN A 5 -15.74 13.63 -5.43
C ASN A 5 -14.65 12.76 -6.07
N LEU A 6 -14.94 11.48 -6.35
CA LEU A 6 -14.01 10.60 -7.06
C LEU A 6 -13.83 10.99 -8.53
N THR A 7 -14.90 11.50 -9.16
CA THR A 7 -14.84 11.96 -10.55
C THR A 7 -14.06 13.27 -10.68
N SER A 8 -14.20 14.18 -9.71
CA SER A 8 -13.42 15.42 -9.68
C SER A 8 -11.96 15.19 -9.30
N ALA A 9 -11.67 14.28 -8.35
CA ALA A 9 -10.31 13.86 -8.02
C ALA A 9 -9.64 13.15 -9.22
N LYS A 10 -10.37 12.30 -9.93
CA LYS A 10 -9.90 11.65 -11.18
C LYS A 10 -9.56 12.67 -12.27
N LYS A 11 -10.35 13.76 -12.40
CA LYS A 11 -10.09 14.85 -13.36
C LYS A 11 -8.93 15.75 -12.95
N ALA A 12 -8.77 16.00 -11.65
CA ALA A 12 -7.75 16.89 -11.10
C ALA A 12 -6.44 16.16 -10.73
N ARG A 13 -6.46 14.79 -10.66
CA ARG A 13 -5.35 13.94 -10.19
C ARG A 13 -4.76 14.40 -8.85
N ASN A 14 -5.62 14.85 -7.94
CA ASN A 14 -5.27 15.30 -6.61
C ASN A 14 -5.31 14.16 -5.58
N ASP A 15 -5.09 12.92 -5.99
CA ASP A 15 -5.11 11.71 -5.17
C ASP A 15 -3.73 11.05 -5.00
N GLU A 16 -2.66 11.76 -5.41
CA GLU A 16 -1.28 11.39 -5.13
C GLU A 16 -0.88 11.89 -3.74
N PHE A 17 -0.49 10.97 -2.86
CA PHE A 17 -0.12 11.24 -1.47
C PHE A 17 1.25 10.62 -1.17
N TYR A 18 2.11 11.39 -0.51
CA TYR A 18 3.47 10.92 -0.20
C TYR A 18 3.49 10.06 1.06
N THR A 19 3.77 8.79 0.88
CA THR A 19 3.94 7.82 1.97
C THR A 19 5.17 8.16 2.81
N GLN A 20 5.08 8.04 4.14
CA GLN A 20 6.19 8.33 5.02
C GLN A 20 7.24 7.21 4.96
N TYR A 21 8.51 7.58 5.06
CA TYR A 21 9.64 6.65 5.03
C TYR A 21 9.52 5.55 6.09
N GLU A 22 9.13 5.91 7.30
CA GLU A 22 8.96 4.97 8.42
C GLU A 22 7.85 3.94 8.18
N ASP A 23 6.75 4.32 7.51
CA ASP A 23 5.66 3.40 7.18
C ASP A 23 6.12 2.37 6.14
N ILE A 24 6.93 2.79 5.15
CA ILE A 24 7.55 1.91 4.18
C ILE A 24 8.52 0.95 4.88
N GLN A 25 9.38 1.49 5.73
CA GLN A 25 10.38 0.70 6.46
C GLN A 25 9.72 -0.37 7.34
N LYS A 26 8.71 -0.02 8.12
CA LYS A 26 7.98 -0.96 8.98
C LYS A 26 7.32 -2.08 8.17
N GLU A 27 6.70 -1.73 7.04
CA GLU A 27 6.05 -2.72 6.20
C GLU A 27 7.08 -3.65 5.55
N VAL A 28 8.09 -3.10 4.86
CA VAL A 28 9.10 -3.88 4.13
C VAL A 28 9.92 -4.76 5.07
N GLN A 29 10.25 -4.26 6.27
CA GLN A 29 11.02 -5.02 7.26
C GLN A 29 10.33 -6.34 7.62
N ALA A 30 9.01 -6.37 7.72
CA ALA A 30 8.29 -7.60 8.04
C ALA A 30 8.40 -8.70 6.96
N TYR A 31 8.63 -8.32 5.70
CA TYR A 31 8.91 -9.28 4.61
C TYR A 31 10.36 -9.77 4.67
N ILE A 32 11.30 -8.88 4.96
CA ILE A 32 12.72 -9.23 5.15
C ILE A 32 12.90 -10.15 6.36
N ASP A 33 12.21 -9.90 7.47
CA ASP A 33 12.25 -10.74 8.67
C ASP A 33 11.71 -12.16 8.39
N TYR A 34 10.75 -12.28 7.49
CA TYR A 34 10.18 -13.56 7.08
C TYR A 34 11.02 -14.28 6.01
N ASN A 35 11.49 -13.53 5.01
CA ASN A 35 12.36 -14.01 3.94
C ASN A 35 13.42 -12.95 3.61
N PRO A 36 14.65 -13.07 4.16
CA PRO A 36 15.72 -12.11 3.92
C PRO A 36 16.10 -11.92 2.44
N ASP A 37 15.79 -12.89 1.60
CA ASP A 37 16.13 -12.87 0.18
C ASP A 37 14.96 -12.41 -0.73
N VAL A 38 13.88 -11.87 -0.16
CA VAL A 38 12.68 -11.48 -0.92
C VAL A 38 12.99 -10.53 -2.07
N PHE A 39 13.96 -9.63 -1.91
CA PHE A 39 14.40 -8.66 -2.93
C PHE A 39 15.74 -9.03 -3.59
N ARG A 40 16.45 -10.05 -3.08
CA ARG A 40 17.78 -10.41 -3.58
C ARG A 40 17.74 -10.88 -5.04
N GLY A 41 18.57 -10.23 -5.86
CA GLY A 41 18.66 -10.52 -7.30
C GLY A 41 17.42 -10.10 -8.11
N LYS A 42 16.50 -9.31 -7.53
CA LYS A 42 15.25 -8.90 -8.15
C LYS A 42 15.35 -7.52 -8.81
N ILE A 43 14.54 -7.34 -9.85
CA ILE A 43 14.28 -6.03 -10.44
C ILE A 43 13.06 -5.46 -9.72
N VAL A 44 13.28 -4.37 -8.96
CA VAL A 44 12.22 -3.66 -8.21
C VAL A 44 11.78 -2.44 -9.02
N TYR A 45 10.46 -2.31 -9.25
CA TYR A 45 9.89 -1.22 -10.03
C TYR A 45 8.94 -0.36 -9.19
N LEU A 46 9.19 0.93 -9.20
CA LEU A 46 8.46 1.99 -8.50
C LEU A 46 7.77 2.87 -9.56
N ASN A 47 6.66 2.38 -10.10
CA ASN A 47 6.09 2.97 -11.33
C ASN A 47 5.05 4.09 -11.12
N CYS A 48 4.90 4.61 -9.93
CA CYS A 48 4.08 5.79 -9.64
C CYS A 48 4.81 6.74 -8.69
N ASP A 49 6.12 6.62 -8.62
CA ASP A 49 6.94 7.29 -7.61
C ASP A 49 7.98 8.16 -8.27
N ASP A 50 7.87 9.48 -8.07
CA ASP A 50 8.89 10.41 -8.51
C ASP A 50 10.24 10.08 -7.85
N PRO A 51 11.28 9.76 -8.62
CA PRO A 51 12.57 9.34 -8.06
C PRO A 51 13.28 10.41 -7.25
N TYR A 52 12.90 11.67 -7.37
CA TYR A 52 13.48 12.77 -6.60
C TYR A 52 12.79 13.01 -5.26
N GLU A 53 11.50 12.73 -5.14
CA GLU A 53 10.74 13.03 -3.93
C GLU A 53 10.15 11.81 -3.23
N SER A 54 9.91 10.71 -3.95
CA SER A 54 9.31 9.53 -3.37
C SER A 54 10.16 8.91 -2.26
N ASN A 55 9.54 8.70 -1.11
CA ASN A 55 10.18 7.95 -0.03
C ASN A 55 10.36 6.46 -0.37
N PHE A 56 9.58 5.91 -1.31
CA PHE A 56 9.83 4.56 -1.84
C PHE A 56 11.16 4.49 -2.54
N PHE A 57 11.42 5.45 -3.45
CA PHE A 57 12.69 5.49 -4.14
C PHE A 57 13.87 5.66 -3.17
N LYS A 58 13.78 6.64 -2.26
CA LYS A 58 14.81 6.87 -1.23
C LYS A 58 15.07 5.64 -0.38
N PHE A 59 14.01 4.93 0.04
CA PHE A 59 14.11 3.73 0.84
C PHE A 59 14.81 2.59 0.09
N PHE A 60 14.33 2.24 -1.11
CA PHE A 60 14.88 1.12 -1.87
C PHE A 60 16.28 1.41 -2.40
N ALA A 61 16.59 2.65 -2.75
CA ALA A 61 17.92 3.06 -3.13
C ALA A 61 18.90 2.96 -1.96
N ASN A 62 18.55 3.45 -0.76
CA ASN A 62 19.36 3.29 0.45
C ASN A 62 19.59 1.81 0.83
N LYS A 63 18.60 0.95 0.57
CA LYS A 63 18.68 -0.49 0.87
C LYS A 63 19.16 -1.35 -0.29
N PHE A 64 19.54 -0.76 -1.42
CA PHE A 64 19.88 -1.45 -2.66
C PHE A 64 20.93 -2.55 -2.44
N ASN A 65 22.09 -2.18 -1.90
CA ASN A 65 23.19 -3.10 -1.63
C ASN A 65 22.85 -4.08 -0.50
N THR A 66 22.23 -3.60 0.59
CA THR A 66 21.85 -4.42 1.75
C THR A 66 20.88 -5.53 1.38
N TYR A 67 19.88 -5.24 0.55
CA TYR A 67 18.90 -6.23 0.09
C TYR A 67 19.36 -7.02 -1.13
N GLY A 68 20.51 -6.67 -1.70
CA GLY A 68 21.08 -7.30 -2.90
C GLY A 68 20.16 -7.16 -4.12
N ILE A 69 19.51 -6.01 -4.27
CA ILE A 69 18.64 -5.71 -5.42
C ILE A 69 19.47 -5.73 -6.69
N LYS A 70 18.97 -6.39 -7.73
CA LYS A 70 19.66 -6.45 -9.03
C LYS A 70 19.53 -5.14 -9.82
N LYS A 71 18.34 -4.54 -9.79
CA LYS A 71 18.02 -3.30 -10.50
C LYS A 71 16.86 -2.60 -9.82
N LEU A 72 16.98 -1.31 -9.63
CA LEU A 72 15.90 -0.44 -9.18
C LEU A 72 15.46 0.45 -10.34
N VAL A 73 14.17 0.45 -10.66
CA VAL A 73 13.58 1.27 -11.71
C VAL A 73 12.53 2.15 -11.09
N ALA A 74 12.53 3.45 -11.41
CA ALA A 74 11.50 4.38 -10.97
C ALA A 74 11.03 5.23 -12.14
N THR A 75 9.71 5.48 -12.22
CA THR A 75 9.13 6.34 -13.25
C THR A 75 8.27 7.42 -12.61
N SER A 76 8.52 8.68 -13.01
CA SER A 76 7.67 9.80 -12.62
C SER A 76 6.60 10.07 -13.68
N TYR A 77 5.43 10.49 -13.20
CA TYR A 77 4.32 10.89 -14.05
C TYR A 77 4.48 12.34 -14.53
N PHE A 78 4.10 12.59 -15.77
CA PHE A 78 4.20 13.90 -16.45
C PHE A 78 3.57 15.09 -15.70
N ASN A 79 2.48 14.86 -14.99
CA ASN A 79 1.74 15.88 -14.25
C ASN A 79 1.91 15.77 -12.72
N SER A 80 2.90 15.03 -12.24
CA SER A 80 3.20 15.07 -10.80
C SER A 80 3.50 16.52 -10.41
N PRO A 81 2.89 17.05 -9.34
CA PRO A 81 3.19 18.41 -8.87
C PRO A 81 4.66 18.61 -8.48
N VAL A 82 5.41 17.52 -8.50
CA VAL A 82 6.82 17.42 -8.06
C VAL A 82 7.77 17.06 -9.20
N ALA A 83 7.25 16.63 -10.36
CA ALA A 83 8.09 16.32 -11.51
C ALA A 83 8.88 17.56 -11.93
N GLY A 84 10.17 17.60 -11.58
CA GLY A 84 11.10 18.66 -11.93
C GLY A 84 11.49 19.62 -10.81
N THR A 85 11.07 19.39 -9.57
CA THR A 85 11.66 20.10 -8.43
C THR A 85 12.98 19.47 -8.05
N GLU A 86 14.02 20.29 -7.87
CA GLU A 86 15.32 19.81 -7.37
C GLU A 86 15.15 19.18 -5.98
N LEU A 87 15.89 18.10 -5.76
CA LEU A 87 16.02 17.43 -4.45
C LEU A 87 16.35 18.46 -3.36
N GLN A 88 15.33 19.01 -2.70
CA GLN A 88 15.55 19.61 -1.40
C GLN A 88 15.66 18.46 -0.39
N ILE A 89 16.90 18.02 -0.16
CA ILE A 89 17.19 17.17 0.98
C ILE A 89 17.16 18.07 2.22
N SER A 90 16.00 18.25 2.74
CA SER A 90 15.85 18.65 4.13
C SER A 90 15.48 17.40 4.93
N LEU A 91 16.49 16.97 5.71
CA LEU A 91 16.33 16.29 6.98
C LEU A 91 15.94 14.82 6.95
N LEU A 92 16.96 14.00 7.05
CA LEU A 92 16.89 12.77 7.84
C LEU A 92 16.84 13.15 9.34
N PRO A 93 16.04 12.46 10.20
CA PRO A 93 15.85 12.81 11.59
C PRO A 93 17.05 12.62 12.53
N ASP A 94 18.21 12.18 12.06
CA ASP A 94 19.34 11.77 12.91
C ASP A 94 20.69 12.44 12.54
N MET A 95 20.72 13.76 12.36
CA MET A 95 21.98 14.48 12.42
C MET A 95 21.89 15.64 13.44
N PRO A 96 22.84 15.74 14.41
CA PRO A 96 22.82 16.79 15.42
C PRO A 96 23.06 18.17 14.77
N ASP A 97 22.24 19.14 15.21
CA ASP A 97 22.32 20.55 14.84
C ASP A 97 23.70 21.14 15.15
N LYS A 98 24.60 21.13 14.18
CA LYS A 98 25.73 22.09 14.13
C LYS A 98 26.14 22.30 12.68
N GLU A 99 26.06 23.58 12.27
CA GLU A 99 26.55 24.19 11.03
C GLU A 99 25.56 24.34 9.87
N ILE A 100 24.42 24.99 10.14
CA ILE A 100 23.65 25.66 9.08
C ILE A 100 23.63 27.17 9.34
N SER A 101 24.76 27.81 9.11
CA SER A 101 24.81 29.27 9.09
C SER A 101 25.81 29.76 8.03
N SER A 102 25.61 29.44 6.76
CA SER A 102 26.18 30.22 5.64
C SER A 102 25.91 29.65 4.24
N VAL A 103 24.70 29.17 3.94
CA VAL A 103 24.36 28.94 2.54
C VAL A 103 23.45 30.07 2.07
N LYS A 104 24.02 30.98 1.32
CA LYS A 104 23.28 32.02 0.59
C LYS A 104 22.24 31.35 -0.29
N LYS A 105 20.97 31.72 -0.08
CA LYS A 105 19.88 31.38 -1.00
C LYS A 105 20.23 31.85 -2.41
N SER A 106 20.66 30.95 -3.26
CA SER A 106 20.62 31.19 -4.69
C SER A 106 19.17 31.12 -5.16
N PRO A 107 18.72 31.97 -6.08
CA PRO A 107 17.38 31.86 -6.63
C PRO A 107 17.20 30.50 -7.32
N PRO A 108 16.00 29.92 -7.32
CA PRO A 108 15.75 28.62 -7.93
C PRO A 108 16.17 28.68 -9.40
N GLN A 109 17.09 27.77 -9.77
CA GLN A 109 17.41 27.60 -11.17
C GLN A 109 16.19 27.02 -11.86
N THR A 110 15.70 27.76 -12.84
CA THR A 110 14.54 27.39 -13.64
C THR A 110 14.72 26.01 -14.26
N ASN A 111 13.78 25.12 -13.95
CA ASN A 111 13.63 23.82 -14.59
C ASN A 111 13.89 23.93 -16.10
N LYS A 112 14.67 23.00 -16.66
CA LYS A 112 14.76 22.84 -18.11
C LYS A 112 13.41 22.36 -18.63
N THR A 113 12.51 23.31 -18.86
CA THR A 113 11.33 23.11 -19.70
C THR A 113 11.81 22.80 -21.11
N THR A 114 11.14 21.86 -21.77
CA THR A 114 11.28 21.70 -23.22
C THR A 114 10.82 22.97 -23.92
N GLU A 115 11.14 23.15 -25.20
CA GLU A 115 10.74 24.30 -26.03
C GLU A 115 9.23 24.65 -25.91
N ASP A 116 8.37 23.67 -25.49
CA ASP A 116 6.94 23.84 -25.23
C ASP A 116 6.58 24.10 -23.77
N GLY A 117 7.52 24.29 -22.85
CA GLY A 117 7.25 24.59 -21.44
C GLY A 117 6.64 23.43 -20.62
N LYS A 118 6.64 22.19 -21.12
CA LYS A 118 6.02 21.03 -20.46
C LYS A 118 7.06 20.17 -19.74
N ILE A 119 6.79 19.84 -18.47
CA ILE A 119 7.56 18.89 -17.69
C ILE A 119 7.30 17.47 -18.25
N LYS A 120 8.35 16.69 -18.52
CA LYS A 120 8.24 15.32 -19.06
C LYS A 120 8.40 14.30 -17.95
N GLY A 121 7.61 13.24 -17.96
CA GLY A 121 7.85 12.04 -17.16
C GLY A 121 9.24 11.48 -17.44
N ARG A 122 9.88 10.91 -16.43
CA ARG A 122 11.24 10.37 -16.52
C ARG A 122 11.31 8.96 -15.97
N VAL A 123 12.27 8.17 -16.47
CA VAL A 123 12.67 6.90 -15.89
C VAL A 123 14.10 6.98 -15.38
N ILE A 124 14.32 6.48 -14.17
CA ILE A 124 15.64 6.27 -13.56
C ILE A 124 15.83 4.78 -13.37
N GLU A 125 17.02 4.29 -13.74
CA GLU A 125 17.43 2.91 -13.57
C GLU A 125 18.75 2.89 -12.81
N ILE A 126 18.80 2.16 -11.69
CA ILE A 126 19.99 1.95 -10.87
C ILE A 126 20.31 0.47 -10.88
N THR A 127 21.53 0.14 -11.29
CA THR A 127 22.06 -1.23 -11.31
C THR A 127 23.24 -1.42 -10.34
N GLU A 128 23.79 -0.31 -9.85
CA GLU A 128 24.90 -0.28 -8.92
C GLU A 128 24.85 1.00 -8.11
N ILE A 129 25.17 0.93 -6.83
CA ILE A 129 25.40 2.09 -5.98
C ILE A 129 26.80 1.98 -5.41
N SER A 130 27.66 2.94 -5.80
CA SER A 130 29.02 3.13 -5.34
C SER A 130 29.11 4.32 -4.40
N ASP A 131 30.16 4.36 -3.60
CA ASP A 131 30.49 5.50 -2.74
C ASP A 131 31.09 6.61 -3.64
N GLU A 132 30.23 7.49 -4.12
CA GLU A 132 30.59 8.56 -5.06
C GLU A 132 31.20 9.79 -4.36
N ASN A 133 31.02 9.89 -3.04
CA ASN A 133 31.59 10.98 -2.25
C ASN A 133 32.87 10.59 -1.51
N GLY A 134 33.18 9.30 -1.40
CA GLY A 134 34.41 8.78 -0.79
C GLY A 134 34.40 8.82 0.73
N ASP A 135 33.22 8.89 1.36
CA ASP A 135 33.08 8.97 2.83
C ASP A 135 32.99 7.60 3.50
N GLY A 136 32.91 6.51 2.73
CA GLY A 136 32.83 5.14 3.19
C GLY A 136 31.41 4.68 3.53
N VAL A 137 30.39 5.48 3.23
CA VAL A 137 28.98 5.18 3.45
C VAL A 137 28.24 5.22 2.12
N TYR A 138 27.33 4.27 1.90
CA TYR A 138 26.43 4.29 0.73
C TYR A 138 25.12 4.93 1.12
N ASP A 139 24.88 6.17 0.70
CA ASP A 139 23.71 6.92 1.11
C ASP A 139 23.01 7.68 -0.03
N LEU A 140 22.06 8.57 0.35
CA LEU A 140 21.27 9.35 -0.61
C LEU A 140 22.11 10.40 -1.36
N GLU A 141 23.29 10.80 -0.85
CA GLU A 141 24.16 11.75 -1.56
C GLU A 141 24.86 11.09 -2.75
N ASP A 142 25.28 9.83 -2.56
CA ASP A 142 25.83 9.02 -3.67
C ASP A 142 24.78 8.80 -4.76
N ILE A 143 23.57 8.45 -4.35
CA ILE A 143 22.44 8.25 -5.27
C ILE A 143 22.16 9.51 -6.08
N LYS A 144 22.22 10.69 -5.47
CA LYS A 144 22.08 11.96 -6.19
C LYS A 144 23.16 12.15 -7.23
N LYS A 145 24.42 11.90 -6.86
CA LYS A 145 25.54 12.02 -7.79
C LYS A 145 25.38 11.05 -8.96
N ILE A 146 24.99 9.80 -8.69
CA ILE A 146 24.70 8.79 -9.72
C ILE A 146 23.59 9.28 -10.66
N ILE A 147 22.49 9.81 -10.12
CA ILE A 147 21.37 10.33 -10.92
C ILE A 147 21.81 11.54 -11.75
N GLN A 148 22.56 12.47 -11.16
CA GLN A 148 23.06 13.67 -11.86
C GLN A 148 24.06 13.30 -12.97
N ALA A 149 24.98 12.38 -12.71
CA ALA A 149 25.93 11.87 -13.70
C ALA A 149 25.22 11.21 -14.90
N ASN A 150 24.07 10.57 -14.65
CA ASN A 150 23.22 9.98 -15.68
C ASN A 150 22.21 10.99 -16.30
N GLY A 151 22.40 12.28 -16.15
CA GLY A 151 21.59 13.34 -16.76
C GLY A 151 20.19 13.49 -16.18
N GLY A 152 19.96 13.02 -14.93
CA GLY A 152 18.67 13.13 -14.24
C GLY A 152 17.60 12.16 -14.76
N GLY A 153 18.01 11.04 -15.35
CA GLY A 153 17.14 10.03 -15.93
C GLY A 153 16.77 10.27 -17.39
N LYS A 154 16.24 9.24 -18.05
CA LYS A 154 15.81 9.29 -19.45
C LYS A 154 14.37 9.83 -19.53
N PRO A 155 14.07 10.75 -20.48
CA PRO A 155 12.69 11.21 -20.67
C PRO A 155 11.81 10.10 -21.21
N LEU A 156 10.61 9.99 -20.67
CA LEU A 156 9.54 9.16 -21.20
C LEU A 156 8.76 9.94 -22.26
N LYS A 157 8.19 9.24 -23.22
CA LYS A 157 7.48 9.84 -24.35
C LYS A 157 5.96 9.72 -24.21
N GLY A 158 5.48 8.70 -23.49
CA GLY A 158 4.09 8.30 -23.51
C GLY A 158 3.70 7.62 -24.83
N ASP A 159 2.43 7.56 -25.11
CA ASP A 159 1.87 7.08 -26.38
C ASP A 159 0.61 7.88 -26.74
N ASP A 160 -0.10 7.45 -27.80
CA ASP A 160 -1.29 8.16 -28.29
C ASP A 160 -2.44 8.21 -27.27
N ASP A 161 -2.51 7.21 -26.37
CA ASP A 161 -3.57 7.06 -25.37
C ASP A 161 -3.18 7.61 -24.01
N PHE A 162 -1.89 7.53 -23.64
CA PHE A 162 -1.40 7.83 -22.30
C PHE A 162 -0.16 8.72 -22.28
N PRO A 163 -0.14 9.74 -21.43
CA PRO A 163 0.98 10.67 -21.33
C PRO A 163 2.24 10.00 -20.73
N PRO A 164 3.41 10.64 -20.86
CA PRO A 164 4.67 10.15 -20.33
C PRO A 164 4.58 9.78 -18.84
N GLY A 165 5.03 8.59 -18.45
CA GLY A 165 5.04 8.10 -17.08
C GLY A 165 3.69 7.60 -16.55
N ASP A 166 2.63 7.62 -17.35
CA ASP A 166 1.41 6.91 -16.98
C ASP A 166 1.69 5.40 -16.98
N PHE A 167 1.30 4.70 -15.92
CA PHE A 167 1.57 3.26 -15.77
C PHE A 167 0.94 2.41 -16.88
N ARG A 168 -0.04 2.96 -17.61
CA ARG A 168 -0.72 2.32 -18.74
C ARG A 168 -0.03 2.54 -20.08
N SER A 169 0.93 3.47 -20.15
CA SER A 169 1.66 3.72 -21.40
C SER A 169 2.49 2.49 -21.82
N LYS A 170 2.66 2.32 -23.12
CA LYS A 170 3.42 1.18 -23.68
C LYS A 170 4.82 1.07 -23.09
N GLU A 171 5.52 2.19 -22.91
CA GLU A 171 6.88 2.19 -22.32
C GLU A 171 6.89 1.80 -20.84
N CYS A 172 5.90 2.24 -20.03
CA CYS A 172 5.77 1.82 -18.64
C CYS A 172 5.38 0.34 -18.52
N ILE A 173 4.58 -0.18 -19.45
CA ILE A 173 4.25 -1.62 -19.53
C ILE A 173 5.50 -2.44 -19.89
N GLU A 174 6.34 -1.98 -20.80
CA GLU A 174 7.60 -2.68 -21.12
C GLU A 174 8.57 -2.71 -19.93
N LEU A 175 8.62 -1.65 -19.13
CA LEU A 175 9.36 -1.65 -17.86
C LEU A 175 8.73 -2.61 -16.84
N LEU A 176 7.40 -2.61 -16.75
CA LEU A 176 6.66 -3.54 -15.88
C LEU A 176 6.95 -5.00 -16.24
N LYS A 177 6.98 -5.36 -17.51
CA LYS A 177 7.28 -6.73 -17.96
C LYS A 177 8.65 -7.21 -17.48
N GLN A 178 9.65 -6.32 -17.40
CA GLN A 178 10.99 -6.63 -16.92
C GLN A 178 11.06 -6.77 -15.38
N ALA A 179 10.15 -6.15 -14.65
CA ALA A 179 10.15 -6.14 -13.20
C ALA A 179 9.78 -7.51 -12.60
N ASP A 180 10.44 -7.86 -11.50
CA ASP A 180 10.05 -8.99 -10.66
C ASP A 180 9.03 -8.56 -9.60
N ILE A 181 9.26 -7.40 -8.98
CA ILE A 181 8.46 -6.88 -7.87
C ILE A 181 8.12 -5.42 -8.13
N VAL A 182 6.85 -5.07 -7.95
CA VAL A 182 6.36 -3.69 -8.01
C VAL A 182 6.07 -3.20 -6.59
N VAL A 183 6.66 -2.07 -6.20
CA VAL A 183 6.41 -1.44 -4.90
C VAL A 183 6.10 0.03 -5.10
N THR A 184 4.88 0.48 -4.72
CA THR A 184 4.47 1.85 -5.02
C THR A 184 3.20 2.26 -4.27
N ASN A 185 2.89 3.56 -4.32
CA ASN A 185 1.59 4.10 -3.93
C ASN A 185 0.84 4.57 -5.20
N PRO A 186 0.05 3.70 -5.85
CA PRO A 186 -0.65 4.06 -7.08
C PRO A 186 -1.80 5.03 -6.80
N PRO A 187 -2.26 5.81 -7.81
CA PRO A 187 -3.44 6.64 -7.69
C PRO A 187 -4.67 5.83 -7.26
N PHE A 188 -5.30 6.19 -6.13
CA PHE A 188 -6.42 5.42 -5.56
C PHE A 188 -7.63 5.34 -6.50
N SER A 189 -7.83 6.37 -7.32
CA SER A 189 -8.90 6.39 -8.33
C SER A 189 -8.73 5.35 -9.43
N LEU A 190 -7.49 4.91 -9.69
CA LEU A 190 -7.11 3.94 -10.71
C LEU A 190 -6.73 2.56 -10.12
N PHE A 191 -6.90 2.36 -8.81
CA PHE A 191 -6.44 1.16 -8.11
C PHE A 191 -6.92 -0.15 -8.73
N ARG A 192 -8.16 -0.22 -9.23
CA ARG A 192 -8.71 -1.41 -9.89
C ARG A 192 -7.98 -1.74 -11.19
N GLU A 193 -7.75 -0.72 -12.02
CA GLU A 193 -7.02 -0.86 -13.30
C GLU A 193 -5.57 -1.27 -13.01
N TYR A 194 -4.96 -0.65 -12.01
CA TYR A 194 -3.60 -0.93 -11.59
C TYR A 194 -3.41 -2.38 -11.13
N VAL A 195 -4.26 -2.86 -10.23
CA VAL A 195 -4.22 -4.25 -9.76
C VAL A 195 -4.48 -5.23 -10.90
N ALA A 196 -5.42 -4.92 -11.82
CA ALA A 196 -5.68 -5.75 -12.98
C ALA A 196 -4.42 -5.93 -13.84
N GLN A 197 -3.69 -4.84 -14.12
CA GLN A 197 -2.43 -4.86 -14.88
C GLN A 197 -1.34 -5.69 -14.17
N LEU A 198 -1.21 -5.60 -12.85
CA LEU A 198 -0.23 -6.39 -12.10
C LEU A 198 -0.50 -7.90 -12.22
N PHE A 199 -1.79 -8.30 -12.20
CA PHE A 199 -2.17 -9.69 -12.40
C PHE A 199 -2.04 -10.16 -13.86
N GLU A 200 -2.36 -9.30 -14.82
CA GLU A 200 -2.19 -9.59 -16.25
C GLU A 200 -0.74 -9.92 -16.60
N HIS A 201 0.20 -9.21 -15.97
CA HIS A 201 1.63 -9.41 -16.18
C HIS A 201 2.30 -10.31 -15.13
N ASP A 202 1.52 -11.02 -14.31
CA ASP A 202 1.98 -11.95 -13.27
C ASP A 202 3.06 -11.34 -12.35
N LYS A 203 2.83 -10.13 -11.86
CA LYS A 203 3.81 -9.43 -11.02
C LYS A 203 3.63 -9.71 -9.53
N LYS A 204 4.77 -9.83 -8.83
CA LYS A 204 4.79 -9.67 -7.38
C LYS A 204 4.67 -8.20 -7.06
N PHE A 205 3.96 -7.89 -5.97
CA PHE A 205 3.73 -6.49 -5.62
C PHE A 205 3.52 -6.24 -4.12
N LEU A 206 3.82 -5.01 -3.72
CA LEU A 206 3.54 -4.43 -2.41
C LEU A 206 3.07 -3.00 -2.66
N ILE A 207 1.77 -2.74 -2.59
CA ILE A 207 1.17 -1.47 -2.99
C ILE A 207 0.22 -0.92 -1.92
N ILE A 208 0.07 0.40 -1.90
CA ILE A 208 -0.89 1.07 -1.01
C ILE A 208 -2.21 1.26 -1.75
N GLY A 209 -3.30 1.05 -1.04
CA GLY A 209 -4.65 1.32 -1.54
C GLY A 209 -5.62 1.67 -0.42
N ASN A 210 -6.82 2.07 -0.77
CA ASN A 210 -7.87 2.28 0.22
C ASN A 210 -8.39 0.92 0.70
N MET A 211 -8.55 0.73 2.03
CA MET A 211 -9.09 -0.50 2.63
C MET A 211 -10.46 -0.89 2.04
N ASN A 212 -11.26 0.08 1.61
CA ASN A 212 -12.54 -0.21 0.96
C ASN A 212 -12.39 -0.96 -0.36
N ALA A 213 -11.18 -0.97 -0.96
CA ALA A 213 -10.92 -1.72 -2.19
C ALA A 213 -11.16 -3.23 -2.01
N ILE A 214 -11.05 -3.76 -0.79
CA ILE A 214 -11.37 -5.17 -0.50
C ILE A 214 -12.82 -5.53 -0.87
N THR A 215 -13.72 -4.53 -0.94
CA THR A 215 -15.13 -4.74 -1.28
C THR A 215 -15.41 -4.71 -2.79
N TYR A 216 -14.41 -4.39 -3.62
CA TYR A 216 -14.59 -4.30 -5.06
C TYR A 216 -14.71 -5.71 -5.68
N LYS A 217 -15.59 -5.82 -6.68
CA LYS A 217 -15.84 -7.08 -7.37
C LYS A 217 -14.61 -7.62 -8.12
N GLU A 218 -13.66 -6.75 -8.46
CA GLU A 218 -12.41 -7.10 -9.12
C GLU A 218 -11.32 -7.54 -8.11
N ILE A 219 -11.43 -7.12 -6.86
CA ILE A 219 -10.40 -7.31 -5.80
C ILE A 219 -10.76 -8.50 -4.89
N PHE A 220 -12.00 -8.54 -4.39
CA PHE A 220 -12.40 -9.56 -3.43
C PHE A 220 -12.19 -11.01 -3.92
N PRO A 221 -12.49 -11.37 -5.18
CA PRO A 221 -12.19 -12.72 -5.68
C PRO A 221 -10.72 -13.10 -5.56
N LYS A 222 -9.80 -12.17 -5.82
CA LYS A 222 -8.35 -12.42 -5.68
C LYS A 222 -7.94 -12.66 -4.23
N ILE A 223 -8.56 -11.96 -3.28
CA ILE A 223 -8.37 -12.20 -1.84
C ILE A 223 -8.93 -13.58 -1.45
N LYS A 224 -10.15 -13.90 -1.87
CA LYS A 224 -10.80 -15.20 -1.62
C LYS A 224 -9.97 -16.37 -2.18
N GLU A 225 -9.45 -16.22 -3.39
CA GLU A 225 -8.61 -17.21 -4.08
C GLU A 225 -7.19 -17.28 -3.53
N ASN A 226 -6.89 -16.51 -2.49
CA ASN A 226 -5.56 -16.45 -1.89
C ASN A 226 -4.46 -16.04 -2.89
N LYS A 227 -4.78 -15.14 -3.83
CA LYS A 227 -3.87 -14.58 -4.83
C LYS A 227 -3.31 -13.21 -4.42
N MET A 228 -4.00 -12.51 -3.51
CA MET A 228 -3.53 -11.30 -2.85
C MET A 228 -4.12 -11.19 -1.44
N TRP A 229 -3.48 -10.40 -0.61
CA TRP A 229 -3.87 -10.19 0.78
C TRP A 229 -3.43 -8.80 1.29
N LEU A 230 -3.80 -8.50 2.54
CA LEU A 230 -3.37 -7.27 3.19
C LEU A 230 -1.95 -7.43 3.74
N GLY A 231 -1.19 -6.34 3.73
CA GLY A 231 0.13 -6.27 4.33
C GLY A 231 0.13 -6.38 5.86
N VAL A 232 1.30 -6.16 6.44
CA VAL A 232 1.56 -6.41 7.86
C VAL A 232 1.15 -5.22 8.72
N THR A 233 1.53 -4.01 8.32
CA THR A 233 1.21 -2.80 9.06
C THR A 233 -0.22 -2.40 8.78
N ARG A 234 -0.95 -2.08 9.84
CA ARG A 234 -2.35 -1.69 9.71
C ARG A 234 -2.48 -0.19 9.54
N SER A 235 -3.25 0.20 8.56
CA SER A 235 -4.03 1.43 8.62
C SER A 235 -5.24 1.17 9.54
N GLY A 236 -5.54 2.07 10.41
CA GLY A 236 -6.64 1.93 11.35
C GLY A 236 -6.38 2.82 12.53
N VAL A 237 -6.40 2.38 13.76
CA VAL A 237 -6.05 3.23 14.91
C VAL A 237 -4.57 3.64 14.79
N GLY A 238 -4.31 4.84 14.26
CA GLY A 238 -2.99 5.30 13.85
C GLY A 238 -2.84 5.27 12.32
N SER A 239 -3.82 5.85 11.60
CA SER A 239 -3.83 5.96 10.13
C SER A 239 -2.49 6.43 9.60
N MET A 240 -2.05 5.86 8.47
CA MET A 240 -0.91 6.37 7.73
C MET A 240 -1.13 7.86 7.43
N TRP A 241 -0.16 8.68 7.77
CA TRP A 241 -0.18 10.10 7.49
C TRP A 241 0.64 10.37 6.25
N PHE A 242 0.03 10.99 5.27
CA PHE A 242 0.66 11.31 4.01
C PHE A 242 1.01 12.79 3.98
N LYS A 243 2.22 13.10 3.57
CA LYS A 243 2.61 14.46 3.22
C LYS A 243 1.78 14.91 2.02
N ILE A 244 1.23 16.11 2.08
CA ILE A 244 0.44 16.67 0.98
C ILE A 244 1.07 17.97 0.47
N PRO A 245 1.00 18.22 -0.86
CA PRO A 245 1.49 19.45 -1.46
C PRO A 245 0.80 20.71 -0.88
N GLU A 246 1.50 21.83 -0.85
CA GLU A 246 0.93 23.11 -0.40
C GLU A 246 -0.24 23.59 -1.29
N SER A 247 -0.21 23.21 -2.57
CA SER A 247 -1.27 23.52 -3.54
C SER A 247 -2.61 22.86 -3.24
N MET A 248 -2.64 21.82 -2.39
CA MET A 248 -3.90 21.18 -2.01
C MET A 248 -4.73 22.06 -1.07
N PRO A 249 -6.08 22.09 -1.25
CA PRO A 249 -6.97 22.82 -0.37
C PRO A 249 -6.83 22.37 1.09
N GLN A 250 -6.91 23.34 2.01
CA GLN A 250 -6.99 23.01 3.44
C GLN A 250 -8.30 22.30 3.76
N LYS A 251 -8.20 21.22 4.57
CA LYS A 251 -9.35 20.42 5.03
C LYS A 251 -9.26 20.20 6.53
N THR A 252 -10.40 20.00 7.16
CA THR A 252 -10.47 19.59 8.57
C THR A 252 -9.77 18.24 8.76
N GLY A 253 -9.01 18.08 9.85
CA GLY A 253 -8.30 16.83 10.17
C GLY A 253 -6.89 16.72 9.57
N GLN A 254 -6.37 17.78 8.95
CA GLN A 254 -4.96 17.89 8.60
C GLN A 254 -4.14 18.23 9.86
N ARG A 255 -2.90 17.75 9.92
CA ARG A 255 -1.93 18.13 10.93
C ARG A 255 -0.72 18.79 10.27
N TYR A 256 0.03 19.56 11.05
CA TYR A 256 1.27 20.20 10.64
C TYR A 256 2.40 19.69 11.51
N ASP A 257 3.58 19.52 10.94
CA ASP A 257 4.80 19.31 11.70
C ASP A 257 5.41 20.66 12.17
N GLU A 258 6.55 20.58 12.86
CA GLU A 258 7.27 21.74 13.39
C GLU A 258 7.74 22.71 12.29
N ASN A 259 7.92 22.21 11.06
CA ASN A 259 8.34 22.98 9.90
C ASN A 259 7.15 23.54 9.09
N GLY A 260 5.92 23.35 9.56
CA GLY A 260 4.71 23.80 8.87
C GLY A 260 4.30 22.89 7.70
N GLN A 261 4.94 21.73 7.51
CA GLN A 261 4.56 20.77 6.50
C GLN A 261 3.21 20.12 6.82
N ARG A 262 2.34 20.07 5.84
CA ARG A 262 0.98 19.52 5.99
C ARG A 262 0.94 18.02 5.76
N TYR A 263 0.18 17.33 6.61
CA TYR A 263 -0.10 15.91 6.51
C TYR A 263 -1.60 15.66 6.58
N GLN A 264 -2.06 14.64 5.87
CA GLN A 264 -3.45 14.21 5.84
C GLN A 264 -3.54 12.69 5.89
N THR A 265 -4.54 12.19 6.60
CA THR A 265 -4.92 10.78 6.45
C THR A 265 -5.79 10.61 5.23
N VAL A 266 -5.54 9.59 4.43
CA VAL A 266 -6.36 9.23 3.28
C VAL A 266 -7.24 8.06 3.68
N GLY A 267 -8.27 8.37 4.44
CA GLY A 267 -9.22 7.35 4.88
C GLY A 267 -8.56 6.14 5.54
N SER A 268 -9.07 4.96 5.26
CA SER A 268 -8.47 3.70 5.70
C SER A 268 -7.49 3.19 4.65
N SER A 269 -6.28 3.74 4.57
CA SER A 269 -5.23 3.21 3.69
C SER A 269 -4.75 1.85 4.20
N ALA A 270 -4.37 0.95 3.31
CA ALA A 270 -3.83 -0.36 3.64
C ALA A 270 -2.80 -0.79 2.59
N TRP A 271 -1.88 -1.64 3.00
CA TRP A 271 -1.01 -2.35 2.09
C TRP A 271 -1.74 -3.55 1.49
N PHE A 272 -1.57 -3.74 0.19
CA PHE A 272 -2.05 -4.88 -0.57
C PHE A 272 -0.85 -5.55 -1.23
N THR A 273 -0.79 -6.88 -1.17
CA THR A 273 0.39 -7.62 -1.62
C THR A 273 0.05 -9.04 -2.06
N ASN A 274 0.95 -9.65 -2.83
CA ASN A 274 1.03 -11.09 -3.06
C ASN A 274 2.43 -11.64 -2.68
N LEU A 275 3.22 -10.84 -1.94
CA LEU A 275 4.44 -11.30 -1.27
C LEU A 275 4.07 -11.93 0.07
N ASP A 276 4.60 -13.09 0.37
CA ASP A 276 4.33 -13.77 1.63
C ASP A 276 5.01 -13.11 2.83
N HIS A 277 4.40 -13.21 4.01
CA HIS A 277 4.91 -12.63 5.25
C HIS A 277 4.43 -13.42 6.48
N GLY A 278 5.20 -13.37 7.56
CA GLY A 278 4.99 -14.20 8.76
C GLY A 278 3.63 -14.01 9.43
N LYS A 279 3.03 -12.81 9.35
CA LYS A 279 1.73 -12.54 9.97
C LYS A 279 0.58 -13.38 9.40
N ARG A 280 0.65 -13.77 8.12
CA ARG A 280 -0.35 -14.65 7.49
C ARG A 280 -0.39 -16.05 8.07
N HIS A 281 0.73 -16.49 8.64
CA HIS A 281 0.90 -17.83 9.21
C HIS A 281 0.66 -17.84 10.72
N GLN A 282 0.40 -16.68 11.33
CA GLN A 282 0.05 -16.59 12.74
C GLN A 282 -1.38 -17.10 12.97
N LYS A 283 -1.51 -18.13 13.79
CA LYS A 283 -2.83 -18.64 14.18
C LYS A 283 -3.52 -17.67 15.14
N LEU A 284 -4.81 -17.43 14.89
CA LEU A 284 -5.68 -16.76 15.85
C LEU A 284 -5.90 -17.67 17.05
N GLN A 285 -5.64 -17.16 18.24
CA GLN A 285 -6.02 -17.81 19.49
C GLN A 285 -7.53 -17.63 19.66
N LEU A 286 -8.26 -18.72 19.80
CA LEU A 286 -9.71 -18.74 19.84
C LEU A 286 -10.19 -19.37 21.13
N MET A 287 -11.25 -18.81 21.73
CA MET A 287 -12.00 -19.40 22.80
C MET A 287 -13.19 -20.20 22.23
N THR A 288 -13.71 -21.15 22.99
CA THR A 288 -14.98 -21.81 22.67
C THR A 288 -16.14 -20.82 22.73
N MET A 289 -17.27 -21.16 22.11
CA MET A 289 -18.48 -20.33 22.18
C MET A 289 -18.94 -20.13 23.62
N ALA A 290 -18.86 -21.19 24.44
CA ALA A 290 -19.20 -21.14 25.86
C ALA A 290 -18.27 -20.20 26.65
N GLU A 291 -16.96 -20.25 26.42
CA GLU A 291 -16.00 -19.34 27.06
C GLU A 291 -16.21 -17.90 26.62
N ASN A 292 -16.44 -17.65 25.35
CA ASN A 292 -16.76 -16.32 24.83
C ASN A 292 -18.02 -15.74 25.50
N ASN A 293 -19.09 -16.53 25.61
CA ASN A 293 -20.33 -16.11 26.28
C ASN A 293 -20.11 -15.79 27.76
N LYS A 294 -19.16 -16.48 28.40
CA LYS A 294 -18.91 -16.31 29.84
C LYS A 294 -17.92 -15.18 30.16
N PHE A 295 -16.88 -15.01 29.34
CA PHE A 295 -15.73 -14.16 29.68
C PHE A 295 -15.53 -12.97 28.75
N ASN A 296 -16.06 -13.02 27.53
CA ASN A 296 -15.81 -11.95 26.56
C ASN A 296 -16.89 -10.86 26.68
N LYS A 297 -16.52 -9.72 27.27
CA LYS A 297 -17.43 -8.58 27.45
C LYS A 297 -18.09 -8.10 26.15
N LYS A 298 -17.42 -8.26 25.00
CA LYS A 298 -18.00 -7.86 23.71
C LYS A 298 -19.15 -8.77 23.28
N VAL A 299 -19.09 -10.07 23.61
CA VAL A 299 -20.18 -11.02 23.36
C VAL A 299 -21.30 -10.77 24.35
N ILE A 300 -20.98 -10.66 25.65
CA ILE A 300 -21.96 -10.44 26.71
C ILE A 300 -22.80 -9.18 26.46
N ASN A 301 -22.19 -8.13 25.92
CA ASN A 301 -22.86 -6.85 25.63
C ASN A 301 -23.43 -6.75 24.20
N SER A 302 -23.43 -7.85 23.43
CA SER A 302 -23.87 -7.85 22.04
C SER A 302 -25.18 -8.63 21.87
N ASP A 303 -26.21 -7.95 21.42
CA ASP A 303 -27.49 -8.61 21.07
C ASP A 303 -27.42 -9.40 19.76
N LEU A 304 -26.36 -9.26 18.98
CA LEU A 304 -26.26 -9.87 17.66
C LEU A 304 -25.31 -11.06 17.61
N CYS A 305 -24.30 -11.11 18.49
CA CYS A 305 -23.24 -12.13 18.43
C CYS A 305 -23.83 -13.54 18.53
N TYR A 306 -23.42 -14.41 17.60
CA TYR A 306 -23.84 -15.80 17.39
C TYR A 306 -25.31 -15.99 16.97
N LYS A 307 -26.08 -14.95 16.69
CA LYS A 307 -27.40 -15.09 16.06
C LYS A 307 -27.26 -15.56 14.62
N LYS A 308 -28.22 -16.37 14.17
CA LYS A 308 -28.30 -16.81 12.77
C LYS A 308 -28.78 -15.69 11.88
N TYR A 309 -28.27 -15.63 10.65
CA TYR A 309 -28.84 -14.77 9.64
C TYR A 309 -30.18 -15.29 9.13
N ASP A 310 -31.06 -14.36 8.74
CA ASP A 310 -32.38 -14.67 8.21
C ASP A 310 -32.31 -15.30 6.82
N ASN A 311 -31.30 -14.87 6.02
CA ASN A 311 -31.19 -15.18 4.61
C ASN A 311 -29.89 -15.94 4.25
N TYR A 312 -29.22 -16.53 5.23
CA TYR A 312 -28.03 -17.38 4.98
C TYR A 312 -27.79 -18.33 6.17
N ASN A 313 -27.37 -19.57 5.86
CA ASN A 313 -27.06 -20.53 6.92
C ASN A 313 -25.68 -20.26 7.56
N ALA A 314 -25.58 -19.18 8.30
CA ALA A 314 -24.40 -18.78 9.04
C ALA A 314 -24.78 -18.03 10.32
N ILE A 315 -23.82 -17.88 11.24
CA ILE A 315 -23.97 -17.07 12.46
C ILE A 315 -23.19 -15.76 12.33
N GLU A 316 -23.70 -14.72 12.97
CA GLU A 316 -23.02 -13.44 13.13
C GLU A 316 -21.90 -13.55 14.16
N VAL A 317 -20.70 -13.11 13.80
CA VAL A 317 -19.56 -12.95 14.72
C VAL A 317 -19.11 -11.49 14.65
N SER A 318 -19.67 -10.67 15.51
CA SER A 318 -19.55 -9.21 15.44
C SER A 318 -18.12 -8.69 15.63
N PHE A 319 -17.22 -9.49 16.22
CA PHE A 319 -15.83 -9.12 16.48
C PHE A 319 -14.88 -10.25 16.13
N VAL A 320 -13.70 -9.94 15.58
CA VAL A 320 -12.71 -10.95 15.14
C VAL A 320 -12.18 -11.80 16.29
N ASP A 321 -12.05 -11.22 17.48
CA ASP A 321 -11.58 -11.89 18.69
C ASP A 321 -12.65 -12.74 19.39
N THR A 322 -13.87 -12.81 18.82
CA THR A 322 -14.95 -13.66 19.31
C THR A 322 -15.28 -14.83 18.37
N ILE A 323 -14.44 -15.08 17.37
CA ILE A 323 -14.58 -16.26 16.50
C ILE A 323 -14.45 -17.52 17.38
N PRO A 324 -15.49 -18.40 17.44
CA PRO A 324 -15.46 -19.55 18.31
C PRO A 324 -14.58 -20.69 17.77
N SER A 325 -13.86 -21.36 18.67
CA SER A 325 -12.99 -22.49 18.35
C SER A 325 -13.75 -23.79 18.09
N ASP A 326 -14.95 -23.91 18.54
CA ASP A 326 -15.79 -25.12 18.54
C ASP A 326 -16.97 -25.06 17.55
N TYR A 327 -17.06 -24.04 16.68
CA TYR A 327 -18.11 -23.94 15.67
C TYR A 327 -17.60 -24.29 14.28
N GLU A 328 -18.19 -25.32 13.65
CA GLU A 328 -17.80 -25.81 12.33
C GLU A 328 -18.58 -25.19 11.16
N GLY A 329 -19.65 -24.45 11.45
CA GLY A 329 -20.49 -23.82 10.44
C GLY A 329 -19.87 -22.57 9.84
N VAL A 330 -20.62 -21.92 8.97
CA VAL A 330 -20.23 -20.64 8.36
C VAL A 330 -20.48 -19.48 9.32
N MET A 331 -19.57 -18.55 9.37
CA MET A 331 -19.58 -17.37 10.24
C MET A 331 -19.43 -16.10 9.45
N GLY A 332 -20.23 -15.08 9.73
CA GLY A 332 -20.07 -13.74 9.19
C GLY A 332 -19.21 -12.89 10.11
N VAL A 333 -18.03 -12.52 9.65
CA VAL A 333 -17.05 -11.73 10.42
C VAL A 333 -16.85 -10.33 9.81
N PRO A 334 -16.44 -9.32 10.61
CA PRO A 334 -16.10 -8.00 10.10
C PRO A 334 -14.97 -8.04 9.06
N ILE A 335 -14.97 -7.10 8.13
CA ILE A 335 -13.91 -6.97 7.09
C ILE A 335 -12.50 -6.83 7.68
N THR A 336 -12.38 -6.34 8.92
CA THR A 336 -11.12 -6.25 9.66
C THR A 336 -10.48 -7.61 9.95
N PHE A 337 -11.22 -8.71 9.76
CA PHE A 337 -10.70 -10.09 9.83
C PHE A 337 -9.56 -10.31 8.82
N LEU A 338 -9.63 -9.70 7.64
CA LEU A 338 -8.58 -9.89 6.62
C LEU A 338 -7.18 -9.51 7.09
N GLY A 339 -7.06 -8.55 8.00
CA GLY A 339 -5.76 -8.21 8.61
C GLY A 339 -5.22 -9.26 9.61
N LYS A 340 -6.00 -10.31 9.91
CA LYS A 340 -5.64 -11.45 10.77
C LYS A 340 -5.91 -12.79 10.08
N TYR A 341 -6.22 -12.76 8.79
CA TYR A 341 -6.57 -13.95 8.04
C TYR A 341 -5.36 -14.88 7.89
N ASN A 342 -5.52 -16.09 8.39
CA ASN A 342 -4.62 -17.20 8.16
C ASN A 342 -5.31 -18.23 7.26
N PRO A 343 -4.79 -18.48 6.03
CA PRO A 343 -5.42 -19.39 5.07
C PRO A 343 -5.37 -20.87 5.49
N ASP A 344 -4.47 -21.24 6.42
CA ASP A 344 -4.42 -22.59 6.96
C ASP A 344 -5.47 -22.83 8.05
N GLN A 345 -5.90 -21.76 8.72
CA GLN A 345 -6.89 -21.83 9.80
C GLN A 345 -8.33 -21.63 9.30
N PHE A 346 -8.50 -20.80 8.26
CA PHE A 346 -9.81 -20.42 7.73
C PHE A 346 -9.88 -20.51 6.22
N GLU A 347 -11.10 -20.66 5.71
CA GLU A 347 -11.43 -20.42 4.31
C GLU A 347 -12.43 -19.26 4.18
N ILE A 348 -12.30 -18.45 3.15
CA ILE A 348 -13.24 -17.39 2.80
C ILE A 348 -14.28 -17.97 1.84
N ILE A 349 -15.55 -17.94 2.23
CA ILE A 349 -16.68 -18.50 1.46
C ILE A 349 -17.20 -17.47 0.45
N LYS A 350 -17.68 -16.33 0.94
CA LYS A 350 -18.22 -15.24 0.12
C LYS A 350 -18.21 -13.92 0.89
N PHE A 351 -18.59 -12.85 0.22
CA PHE A 351 -18.70 -11.52 0.78
C PHE A 351 -20.14 -11.04 0.75
N ARG A 352 -20.63 -10.56 1.88
CA ARG A 352 -21.78 -9.69 2.06
C ARG A 352 -23.16 -10.30 1.87
N HIS A 353 -23.46 -11.03 0.77
CA HIS A 353 -24.82 -11.37 0.39
C HIS A 353 -25.28 -12.74 0.91
N GLY A 354 -26.57 -12.83 1.27
CA GLY A 354 -27.27 -14.07 1.53
C GLY A 354 -27.56 -14.89 0.26
N ASP A 355 -28.39 -15.89 0.38
CA ASP A 355 -28.80 -16.74 -0.74
C ASP A 355 -29.84 -16.05 -1.64
N ASP A 356 -30.47 -14.99 -1.15
CA ASP A 356 -31.40 -14.10 -1.85
C ASP A 356 -30.72 -12.91 -2.55
N GLU A 357 -29.38 -12.95 -2.68
CA GLU A 357 -28.53 -11.88 -3.24
C GLU A 357 -28.65 -10.51 -2.55
N LYS A 358 -29.36 -10.44 -1.41
CA LYS A 358 -29.43 -9.25 -0.57
C LYS A 358 -28.39 -9.30 0.53
N ASP A 359 -28.14 -8.17 1.17
CA ASP A 359 -27.24 -8.11 2.32
C ASP A 359 -27.71 -9.04 3.44
N LEU A 360 -26.73 -9.63 4.15
CA LEU A 360 -27.01 -10.47 5.31
C LEU A 360 -27.87 -9.71 6.32
N ALA A 361 -28.94 -10.32 6.79
CA ALA A 361 -29.91 -9.72 7.72
C ALA A 361 -30.12 -10.56 8.99
N ILE A 362 -30.38 -9.89 10.10
CA ILE A 362 -30.79 -10.50 11.37
C ILE A 362 -32.00 -9.73 11.87
N ASN A 363 -33.15 -10.41 12.04
CA ASN A 363 -34.43 -9.80 12.41
C ASN A 363 -34.79 -8.62 11.47
N GLY A 364 -34.58 -8.80 10.17
CA GLY A 364 -34.85 -7.81 9.14
C GLY A 364 -33.89 -6.60 9.10
N LYS A 365 -32.87 -6.57 9.96
CA LYS A 365 -31.86 -5.51 9.97
C LYS A 365 -30.54 -6.02 9.42
N THR A 366 -29.94 -5.23 8.53
CA THR A 366 -28.60 -5.54 7.96
C THR A 366 -27.50 -5.06 8.90
N PRO A 367 -26.62 -5.94 9.38
CA PRO A 367 -25.37 -5.52 10.01
C PRO A 367 -24.45 -4.86 8.97
N TYR A 368 -23.32 -4.31 9.42
CA TYR A 368 -22.26 -3.91 8.51
C TYR A 368 -21.80 -5.08 7.64
N PHE A 369 -21.17 -4.77 6.51
CA PHE A 369 -20.67 -5.79 5.58
C PHE A 369 -19.81 -6.83 6.28
N ARG A 370 -20.11 -8.09 5.99
CA ARG A 370 -19.42 -9.25 6.56
C ARG A 370 -18.74 -10.09 5.49
N ILE A 371 -17.64 -10.72 5.88
CA ILE A 371 -17.02 -11.80 5.13
C ILE A 371 -17.51 -13.10 5.74
N LEU A 372 -18.04 -13.99 4.92
CA LEU A 372 -18.42 -15.33 5.33
C LEU A 372 -17.20 -16.23 5.31
N ILE A 373 -16.89 -16.80 6.45
CA ILE A 373 -15.73 -17.70 6.64
C ILE A 373 -16.17 -19.03 7.25
N ARG A 374 -15.29 -20.02 7.12
CA ARG A 374 -15.38 -21.29 7.83
C ARG A 374 -14.00 -21.66 8.37
N ARG A 375 -13.95 -22.31 9.52
CA ARG A 375 -12.71 -22.91 10.02
C ARG A 375 -12.35 -24.13 9.19
N ARG A 376 -11.05 -24.31 8.93
CA ARG A 376 -10.55 -25.53 8.28
C ARG A 376 -10.47 -26.67 9.30
N LYS A 377 -10.91 -27.85 8.91
CA LYS A 377 -10.78 -29.08 9.72
C LYS A 377 -9.30 -29.45 9.83
N GLY A 378 -8.86 -29.81 11.03
CA GLY A 378 -7.47 -30.21 11.26
C GLY A 378 -6.48 -29.07 11.55
N ALA A 379 -6.93 -27.80 11.54
CA ALA A 379 -6.08 -26.66 11.91
C ALA A 379 -5.53 -26.71 13.35
N GLU A 380 -6.06 -27.60 14.19
CA GLU A 380 -5.63 -27.80 15.58
C GLU A 380 -4.42 -28.72 15.70
N TYR A 381 -4.16 -29.60 14.72
CA TYR A 381 -3.16 -30.66 14.81
C TYR A 381 -1.78 -30.30 14.22
N LEU A 382 -1.62 -29.11 13.67
CA LEU A 382 -0.34 -28.66 13.09
C LEU A 382 0.61 -28.01 14.10
N ASN A 383 0.33 -28.16 15.40
CA ASN A 383 1.17 -27.68 16.50
C ASN A 383 1.81 -28.88 17.22
N ARG A 384 2.70 -29.61 16.55
CA ARG A 384 3.67 -30.46 17.25
C ARG A 384 5.04 -30.34 16.61
#